data_a0aa4683ccb6b3a96371c5ebeaa4feb8
#
_entry.id   a0aa4683ccb6b3a96371c5ebeaa4feb8
#
_cell.length_a   1.000
_cell.length_b   1.000
_cell.length_c   1.000
_cell.angle_alpha   90.00
_cell.angle_beta   90.00
_cell.angle_gamma   90.00
#
_symmetry.space_group_name_H-M   'P 1'
#
loop_
_entity.id
_entity.type
_entity.pdbx_description
1 polymer ?
#
loop_
_entity_poly.entity_id
_entity_poly.type
_entity_poly.pdbx_seq_one_letter_code
_entity_poly.pdbx_strand_id
1 'polypeptide(L)'
;YNSEGGNFGLFTSNEMMKRLNAKIYAEAQRLGVKYIIGGECGHMWRVLNQYMDTMNGPAPSNLEVPKNPVTGTVFENARSTKMIHVTEFTADLLRHNKVKLDPSRNSNIIATYHDSCNPARAMGLFDEPRYILDHCVEWHEMPEDTIREKTFCCGSGAGLGNDENMEMRMRGGFP
;
A
#
# COMPACT_ATOMS: atom_id res chain seq x y z
N TYR A 1 3.95 6.29 -18.48
CA TYR A 1 3.87 6.16 -17.03
C TYR A 1 3.02 7.31 -16.48
N ASN A 2 2.01 6.99 -15.67
CA ASN A 2 1.14 7.97 -15.03
C ASN A 2 1.29 7.85 -13.50
N SER A 3 1.52 9.00 -12.85
CA SER A 3 1.46 9.10 -11.39
C SER A 3 0.00 9.20 -10.94
N GLU A 4 -0.28 8.83 -9.71
CA GLU A 4 -1.55 9.07 -9.03
C GLU A 4 -1.76 10.54 -8.66
N GLY A 5 -0.72 11.35 -8.74
CA GLY A 5 -0.79 12.79 -8.53
C GLY A 5 -0.89 13.24 -7.07
N GLY A 6 -0.73 12.35 -6.09
CA GLY A 6 -0.88 12.69 -4.68
C GLY A 6 0.05 13.79 -4.20
N ASN A 7 1.28 13.81 -4.66
CA ASN A 7 2.22 14.88 -4.35
C ASN A 7 1.74 16.24 -4.89
N PHE A 8 1.11 16.27 -6.06
CA PHE A 8 0.54 17.52 -6.58
C PHE A 8 -0.59 18.04 -5.69
N GLY A 9 -1.42 17.16 -5.17
CA GLY A 9 -2.47 17.53 -4.21
C GLY A 9 -1.91 18.16 -2.92
N LEU A 10 -0.77 17.66 -2.45
CA LEU A 10 -0.11 18.19 -1.26
C LEU A 10 0.55 19.56 -1.47
N PHE A 11 1.17 19.76 -2.63
CA PHE A 11 2.03 20.94 -2.85
C PHE A 11 1.46 21.98 -3.80
N THR A 12 0.49 21.63 -4.64
CA THR A 12 -0.02 22.53 -5.67
C THR A 12 -1.53 22.59 -5.72
N SER A 13 -2.21 21.52 -6.10
CA SER A 13 -3.62 21.57 -6.48
C SER A 13 -4.32 20.22 -6.42
N ASN A 14 -5.45 20.18 -5.71
CA ASN A 14 -6.35 19.04 -5.70
C ASN A 14 -6.91 18.75 -7.12
N GLU A 15 -7.10 19.77 -7.93
CA GLU A 15 -7.57 19.61 -9.31
C GLU A 15 -6.54 18.85 -10.17
N MET A 16 -5.26 19.13 -10.00
CA MET A 16 -4.21 18.37 -10.68
C MET A 16 -4.18 16.93 -10.22
N MET A 17 -4.27 16.67 -8.92
CA MET A 17 -4.34 15.31 -8.36
C MET A 17 -5.54 14.56 -8.94
N LYS A 18 -6.72 15.17 -8.92
CA LYS A 18 -7.96 14.62 -9.48
C LYS A 18 -7.80 14.24 -10.95
N ARG A 19 -7.23 15.14 -11.75
CA ARG A 19 -7.01 14.91 -13.19
C ARG A 19 -6.03 13.76 -13.45
N LEU A 20 -5.01 13.59 -12.61
CA LEU A 20 -4.06 12.48 -12.74
C LEU A 20 -4.67 11.16 -12.28
N ASN A 21 -5.41 11.17 -11.18
CA ASN A 21 -6.12 9.98 -10.68
C ASN A 21 -7.15 9.46 -11.68
N ALA A 22 -7.91 10.34 -12.31
CA ALA A 22 -8.94 9.96 -13.29
C ALA A 22 -8.39 9.10 -14.43
N LYS A 23 -7.11 9.30 -14.81
CA LYS A 23 -6.45 8.49 -15.84
C LYS A 23 -6.35 7.01 -15.47
N ILE A 24 -6.22 6.69 -14.18
CA ILE A 24 -6.11 5.30 -13.70
C ILE A 24 -7.42 4.56 -13.95
N TYR A 25 -8.55 5.17 -13.58
CA TYR A 25 -9.86 4.59 -13.85
C TYR A 25 -10.20 4.54 -15.34
N ALA A 26 -9.85 5.59 -16.08
CA ALA A 26 -10.03 5.60 -17.54
C ALA A 26 -9.25 4.47 -18.21
N GLU A 27 -8.02 4.24 -17.77
CA GLU A 27 -7.19 3.17 -18.31
C GLU A 27 -7.69 1.78 -17.90
N ALA A 28 -8.12 1.62 -16.65
CA ALA A 28 -8.75 0.39 -16.19
C ALA A 28 -10.01 0.05 -17.02
N GLN A 29 -10.82 1.05 -17.35
CA GLN A 29 -11.98 0.90 -18.21
C GLN A 29 -11.58 0.57 -19.65
N ARG A 30 -10.62 1.28 -20.23
CA ARG A 30 -10.11 1.03 -21.58
C ARG A 30 -9.57 -0.39 -21.76
N LEU A 31 -8.87 -0.90 -20.76
CA LEU A 31 -8.30 -2.25 -20.76
C LEU A 31 -9.31 -3.35 -20.38
N GLY A 32 -10.49 -2.98 -19.88
CA GLY A 32 -11.50 -3.94 -19.42
C GLY A 32 -11.04 -4.81 -18.26
N VAL A 33 -10.09 -4.32 -17.42
CA VAL A 33 -9.59 -5.09 -16.29
C VAL A 33 -10.64 -5.24 -15.21
N LYS A 34 -10.61 -6.35 -14.48
CA LYS A 34 -11.56 -6.65 -13.40
C LYS A 34 -11.07 -6.19 -12.04
N TYR A 35 -9.75 -6.15 -11.84
CA TYR A 35 -9.11 -5.83 -10.57
C TYR A 35 -7.93 -4.89 -10.79
N ILE A 36 -7.67 -4.03 -9.82
CA ILE A 36 -6.46 -3.20 -9.77
C ILE A 36 -5.69 -3.63 -8.52
N ILE A 37 -4.43 -4.01 -8.69
CA ILE A 37 -3.52 -4.34 -7.59
C ILE A 37 -2.49 -3.21 -7.49
N GLY A 38 -2.35 -2.65 -6.30
CA GLY A 38 -1.41 -1.58 -5.99
C GLY A 38 -0.59 -1.90 -4.75
N GLY A 39 0.20 -0.95 -4.28
CA GLY A 39 0.92 -1.05 -3.01
C GLY A 39 2.44 -1.11 -3.10
N GLU A 40 3.02 -0.89 -4.28
CA GLU A 40 4.46 -0.68 -4.41
C GLU A 40 4.88 0.60 -3.68
N CYS A 41 4.14 1.68 -3.86
CA CYS A 41 4.34 2.94 -3.16
C CYS A 41 3.21 3.15 -2.14
N GLY A 42 3.56 3.26 -0.86
CA GLY A 42 2.56 3.47 0.20
C GLY A 42 1.74 4.76 0.02
N HIS A 43 2.37 5.82 -0.48
CA HIS A 43 1.68 7.07 -0.78
C HIS A 43 0.68 6.91 -1.93
N MET A 44 1.09 6.28 -3.01
CA MET A 44 0.20 5.93 -4.14
C MET A 44 -0.97 5.08 -3.64
N TRP A 45 -0.72 4.05 -2.84
CA TRP A 45 -1.75 3.21 -2.26
C TRP A 45 -2.79 4.01 -1.49
N ARG A 46 -2.35 4.89 -0.59
CA ARG A 46 -3.26 5.73 0.20
C ARG A 46 -4.12 6.63 -0.67
N VAL A 47 -3.51 7.30 -1.66
CA VAL A 47 -4.24 8.20 -2.56
C VAL A 47 -5.27 7.44 -3.37
N LEU A 48 -4.92 6.31 -3.94
CA LEU A 48 -5.82 5.50 -4.76
C LEU A 48 -6.91 4.81 -3.92
N ASN A 49 -6.60 4.35 -2.73
CA ASN A 49 -7.56 3.67 -1.88
C ASN A 49 -8.46 4.63 -1.10
N GLN A 50 -7.92 5.72 -0.55
CA GLN A 50 -8.63 6.60 0.35
C GLN A 50 -9.35 7.76 -0.37
N TYR A 51 -8.79 8.27 -1.47
CA TYR A 51 -9.28 9.50 -2.10
C TYR A 51 -9.86 9.29 -3.50
N MET A 52 -9.71 8.13 -4.10
CA MET A 52 -10.06 7.92 -5.51
C MET A 52 -11.55 8.12 -5.76
N ASP A 53 -12.42 7.53 -4.97
CA ASP A 53 -13.87 7.65 -5.12
C ASP A 53 -14.37 9.06 -4.77
N THR A 54 -13.79 9.71 -3.78
CA THR A 54 -14.15 11.09 -3.41
C THR A 54 -13.69 12.13 -4.42
N MET A 55 -12.56 11.85 -5.09
CA MET A 55 -11.99 12.77 -6.09
C MET A 55 -12.54 12.55 -7.49
N ASN A 56 -12.82 11.32 -7.87
CA ASN A 56 -13.16 10.96 -9.25
C ASN A 56 -14.56 10.33 -9.40
N GLY A 57 -15.29 10.17 -8.29
CA GLY A 57 -16.55 9.46 -8.28
C GLY A 57 -16.39 7.94 -8.27
N PRO A 58 -17.50 7.21 -8.47
CA PRO A 58 -17.50 5.77 -8.31
C PRO A 58 -16.56 5.06 -9.30
N ALA A 59 -16.04 3.92 -8.86
CA ALA A 59 -15.19 3.07 -9.71
C ALA A 59 -15.94 2.63 -10.99
N PRO A 60 -15.22 2.48 -12.12
CA PRO A 60 -15.80 2.01 -13.38
C PRO A 60 -16.53 0.68 -13.22
N SER A 61 -17.61 0.51 -13.97
CA SER A 61 -18.50 -0.67 -13.87
C SER A 61 -17.87 -1.99 -14.29
N ASN A 62 -16.77 -1.97 -15.04
CA ASN A 62 -16.01 -3.16 -15.39
C ASN A 62 -15.16 -3.70 -14.22
N LEU A 63 -14.91 -2.90 -13.18
CA LEU A 63 -14.23 -3.35 -11.98
C LEU A 63 -15.19 -4.15 -11.09
N GLU A 64 -14.86 -5.40 -10.86
CA GLU A 64 -15.65 -6.31 -10.03
C GLU A 64 -15.45 -6.05 -8.53
N VAL A 65 -16.22 -6.73 -7.69
CA VAL A 65 -15.97 -6.78 -6.26
C VAL A 65 -14.53 -7.23 -6.04
N PRO A 66 -13.72 -6.48 -5.26
CA PRO A 66 -12.31 -6.77 -5.09
C PRO A 66 -12.15 -8.10 -4.34
N LYS A 67 -11.78 -9.11 -5.08
CA LYS A 67 -11.54 -10.46 -4.56
C LYS A 67 -10.30 -11.08 -5.17
N ASN A 68 -9.69 -11.97 -4.45
CA ASN A 68 -8.64 -12.81 -5.01
C ASN A 68 -9.26 -13.81 -6.02
N PRO A 69 -8.91 -13.76 -7.30
CA PRO A 69 -9.49 -14.64 -8.31
C PRO A 69 -9.11 -16.11 -8.12
N VAL A 70 -8.09 -16.39 -7.30
CA VAL A 70 -7.60 -17.76 -7.04
C VAL A 70 -8.27 -18.39 -5.82
N THR A 71 -8.48 -17.60 -4.76
CA THR A 71 -9.02 -18.08 -3.48
C THR A 71 -10.49 -17.76 -3.29
N GLY A 72 -10.99 -16.70 -3.94
CA GLY A 72 -12.34 -16.17 -3.77
C GLY A 72 -12.48 -15.21 -2.59
N THR A 73 -11.43 -14.99 -1.82
CA THR A 73 -11.46 -14.06 -0.67
C THR A 73 -11.79 -12.64 -1.11
N VAL A 74 -12.76 -12.01 -0.47
CA VAL A 74 -13.14 -10.61 -0.70
C VAL A 74 -12.31 -9.70 0.18
N PHE A 75 -11.76 -8.64 -0.41
CA PHE A 75 -10.96 -7.62 0.29
C PHE A 75 -11.85 -6.43 0.65
N GLU A 76 -12.30 -6.38 1.89
CA GLU A 76 -13.28 -5.39 2.35
C GLU A 76 -12.73 -3.95 2.27
N ASN A 77 -11.44 -3.77 2.56
CA ASN A 77 -10.78 -2.46 2.51
C ASN A 77 -10.77 -1.84 1.10
N ALA A 78 -10.93 -2.66 0.07
CA ALA A 78 -10.88 -2.23 -1.32
C ALA A 78 -12.26 -2.03 -1.97
N ARG A 79 -13.38 -2.16 -1.22
CA ARG A 79 -14.72 -2.22 -1.82
C ARG A 79 -15.10 -0.99 -2.62
N SER A 80 -14.79 0.21 -2.15
CA SER A 80 -15.20 1.46 -2.83
C SER A 80 -14.35 1.72 -4.08
N THR A 81 -13.04 1.65 -3.93
CA THR A 81 -12.10 2.01 -5.00
C THR A 81 -11.70 0.86 -5.90
N LYS A 82 -12.06 -0.37 -5.53
CA LYS A 82 -11.70 -1.61 -6.25
C LYS A 82 -10.20 -1.88 -6.37
N MET A 83 -9.42 -1.32 -5.46
CA MET A 83 -7.96 -1.48 -5.44
C MET A 83 -7.52 -2.39 -4.31
N ILE A 84 -6.80 -3.45 -4.65
CA ILE A 84 -6.31 -4.47 -3.73
C ILE A 84 -4.84 -4.16 -3.43
N HIS A 85 -4.46 -4.19 -2.16
CA HIS A 85 -3.05 -4.08 -1.80
C HIS A 85 -2.31 -5.39 -2.08
N VAL A 86 -1.13 -5.30 -2.68
CA VAL A 86 -0.32 -6.48 -3.03
C VAL A 86 0.00 -7.35 -1.80
N THR A 87 0.15 -6.73 -0.64
CA THR A 87 0.42 -7.45 0.63
C THR A 87 -0.80 -8.25 1.08
N GLU A 88 -2.02 -7.68 1.01
CA GLU A 88 -3.27 -8.43 1.30
C GLU A 88 -3.42 -9.61 0.35
N PHE A 89 -3.20 -9.36 -0.94
CA PHE A 89 -3.28 -10.38 -1.97
C PHE A 89 -2.29 -11.52 -1.73
N THR A 90 -1.04 -11.19 -1.40
CA THR A 90 0.02 -12.18 -1.13
C THR A 90 -0.26 -12.97 0.14
N ALA A 91 -0.64 -12.30 1.24
CA ALA A 91 -0.99 -12.97 2.48
C ALA A 91 -2.16 -13.95 2.30
N ASP A 92 -3.17 -13.55 1.53
CA ASP A 92 -4.30 -14.42 1.22
C ASP A 92 -3.89 -15.67 0.41
N LEU A 93 -3.04 -15.51 -0.60
CA LEU A 93 -2.49 -16.65 -1.34
C LEU A 93 -1.73 -17.61 -0.43
N LEU A 94 -0.96 -17.09 0.51
CA LEU A 94 -0.22 -17.91 1.49
C LEU A 94 -1.17 -18.65 2.45
N ARG A 95 -2.17 -17.97 3.00
CA ARG A 95 -3.18 -18.57 3.89
C ARG A 95 -3.91 -19.75 3.22
N HIS A 96 -4.06 -19.70 1.92
CA HIS A 96 -4.72 -20.76 1.14
C HIS A 96 -3.73 -21.72 0.46
N ASN A 97 -2.45 -21.71 0.79
CA ASN A 97 -1.41 -22.57 0.22
C ASN A 97 -1.34 -22.50 -1.32
N LYS A 98 -1.58 -21.33 -1.91
CA LYS A 98 -1.52 -21.10 -3.35
C LYS A 98 -0.14 -20.65 -3.84
N VAL A 99 0.74 -20.29 -2.94
CA VAL A 99 2.14 -19.95 -3.22
C VAL A 99 3.04 -20.87 -2.39
N LYS A 100 4.04 -21.44 -3.04
CA LYS A 100 5.08 -22.23 -2.36
C LYS A 100 6.26 -21.33 -2.05
N LEU A 101 6.65 -21.30 -0.78
CA LEU A 101 7.82 -20.59 -0.30
C LEU A 101 8.94 -21.55 0.04
N ASP A 102 10.16 -21.06 -0.06
CA ASP A 102 11.36 -21.76 0.39
C ASP A 102 12.10 -20.88 1.39
N PRO A 103 11.75 -20.91 2.69
CA PRO A 103 12.39 -20.10 3.73
C PRO A 103 13.87 -20.40 3.89
N SER A 104 14.34 -21.59 3.46
CA SER A 104 15.73 -21.97 3.57
C SER A 104 16.67 -21.03 2.82
N ARG A 105 16.19 -20.37 1.79
CA ARG A 105 16.96 -19.35 1.05
C ARG A 105 17.31 -18.11 1.88
N ASN A 106 16.57 -17.87 2.95
CA ASN A 106 16.74 -16.74 3.85
C ASN A 106 17.32 -17.17 5.21
N SER A 107 17.83 -18.39 5.34
CA SER A 107 18.30 -18.95 6.61
C SER A 107 19.45 -18.20 7.29
N ASN A 108 20.11 -17.32 6.56
CA ASN A 108 21.19 -16.45 7.05
C ASN A 108 20.77 -14.98 7.24
N ILE A 109 19.45 -14.71 7.14
CA ILE A 109 18.91 -13.36 7.24
C ILE A 109 18.04 -13.28 8.50
N ILE A 110 18.28 -12.28 9.31
CA ILE A 110 17.38 -11.86 10.39
C ILE A 110 16.86 -10.49 10.03
N ALA A 111 15.55 -10.32 9.99
CA ALA A 111 14.90 -9.09 9.59
C ALA A 111 14.18 -8.40 10.75
N THR A 112 13.91 -7.13 10.60
CA THR A 112 12.91 -6.39 11.36
C THR A 112 11.98 -5.68 10.39
N TYR A 113 10.80 -5.31 10.85
CA TYR A 113 9.79 -4.69 10.00
C TYR A 113 9.34 -3.35 10.54
N HIS A 114 9.49 -2.31 9.73
CA HIS A 114 8.95 -0.99 10.01
C HIS A 114 7.58 -0.84 9.37
N ASP A 115 6.55 -0.66 10.18
CA ASP A 115 5.20 -0.37 9.70
C ASP A 115 5.19 0.95 8.91
N SER A 116 4.87 0.88 7.65
CA SER A 116 4.80 2.05 6.79
C SER A 116 3.61 2.94 7.16
N CYS A 117 3.80 4.25 7.21
CA CYS A 117 2.77 5.18 7.64
C CYS A 117 1.48 5.15 6.79
N ASN A 118 1.59 4.88 5.50
CA ASN A 118 0.42 4.86 4.61
C ASN A 118 -0.33 3.52 4.64
N PRO A 119 0.27 2.37 4.27
CA PRO A 119 -0.46 1.10 4.33
C PRO A 119 -0.81 0.66 5.75
N ALA A 120 0.08 0.85 6.73
CA ALA A 120 -0.17 0.46 8.11
C ALA A 120 -1.05 1.48 8.84
N ARG A 121 -0.46 2.57 9.38
CA ARG A 121 -1.19 3.50 10.25
C ARG A 121 -2.42 4.13 9.60
N ALA A 122 -2.37 4.51 8.33
CA ALA A 122 -3.50 5.17 7.67
C ALA A 122 -4.55 4.18 7.14
N MET A 123 -4.16 2.97 6.77
CA MET A 123 -5.02 2.01 6.08
C MET A 123 -5.22 0.68 6.83
N GLY A 124 -4.58 0.50 7.99
CA GLY A 124 -4.80 -0.66 8.87
C GLY A 124 -4.20 -1.98 8.41
N LEU A 125 -3.28 -1.97 7.45
CA LEU A 125 -2.61 -3.18 6.97
C LEU A 125 -1.45 -3.55 7.92
N PHE A 126 -1.76 -4.16 9.05
CA PHE A 126 -0.78 -4.51 10.09
C PHE A 126 -0.38 -5.97 10.07
N ASP A 127 -1.33 -6.86 9.87
CA ASP A 127 -1.14 -8.30 10.09
C ASP A 127 -0.66 -9.01 8.82
N GLU A 128 -1.00 -8.53 7.65
CA GLU A 128 -0.63 -9.12 6.38
C GLU A 128 0.89 -9.15 6.14
N PRO A 129 1.64 -8.06 6.37
CA PRO A 129 3.09 -8.08 6.26
C PRO A 129 3.73 -9.06 7.23
N ARG A 130 3.25 -9.10 8.49
CA ARG A 130 3.75 -10.00 9.54
C ARG A 130 3.52 -11.45 9.16
N TYR A 131 2.32 -11.76 8.69
CA TYR A 131 2.00 -13.10 8.20
C TYR A 131 2.92 -13.56 7.07
N ILE A 132 3.28 -12.67 6.14
CA ILE A 132 4.23 -12.98 5.09
C ILE A 132 5.64 -13.23 5.66
N LEU A 133 6.10 -12.37 6.58
CA LEU A 133 7.41 -12.49 7.22
C LEU A 133 7.55 -13.80 7.99
N ASP A 134 6.54 -14.20 8.76
CA ASP A 134 6.49 -15.47 9.50
C ASP A 134 6.72 -16.70 8.61
N HIS A 135 6.43 -16.59 7.31
CA HIS A 135 6.58 -17.67 6.35
C HIS A 135 7.85 -17.57 5.49
N CYS A 136 8.54 -16.43 5.53
CA CYS A 136 9.63 -16.14 4.59
C CYS A 136 11.01 -16.08 5.25
N VAL A 137 11.12 -15.60 6.49
CA VAL A 137 12.39 -15.23 7.11
C VAL A 137 12.28 -15.23 8.63
N GLU A 138 13.39 -15.45 9.33
CA GLU A 138 13.48 -15.14 10.75
C GLU A 138 13.42 -13.62 10.95
N TRP A 139 12.54 -13.15 11.83
CA TRP A 139 12.38 -11.72 12.06
C TRP A 139 12.01 -11.38 13.49
N HIS A 140 12.27 -10.15 13.89
CA HIS A 140 11.92 -9.62 15.20
C HIS A 140 11.05 -8.38 15.05
N GLU A 141 10.02 -8.30 15.87
CA GLU A 141 9.17 -7.12 15.96
C GLU A 141 9.96 -5.93 16.52
N MET A 142 9.65 -4.74 16.05
CA MET A 142 10.16 -3.51 16.65
C MET A 142 9.52 -3.25 18.02
N PRO A 143 10.07 -2.33 18.86
CA PRO A 143 9.47 -1.99 20.15
C PRO A 143 7.99 -1.63 20.05
N GLU A 144 7.20 -2.06 21.04
CA GLU A 144 5.74 -1.94 21.04
C GLU A 144 5.20 -0.51 20.85
N ASP A 145 5.97 0.48 21.26
CA ASP A 145 5.63 1.89 21.11
C ASP A 145 5.97 2.49 19.73
N THR A 146 6.50 1.68 18.82
CA THR A 146 6.94 2.08 17.48
C THR A 146 6.28 1.29 16.34
N ILE A 147 5.32 0.41 16.65
CA ILE A 147 4.69 -0.47 15.67
C ILE A 147 3.21 -0.11 15.43
N ARG A 148 2.66 -0.64 14.36
CA ARG A 148 1.24 -0.53 13.98
C ARG A 148 0.81 0.93 13.89
N GLU A 149 -0.25 1.33 14.60
CA GLU A 149 -0.74 2.70 14.65
C GLU A 149 0.23 3.69 15.32
N LYS A 150 1.15 3.20 16.14
CA LYS A 150 2.17 4.03 16.82
C LYS A 150 3.42 4.25 15.97
N THR A 151 3.49 3.65 14.77
CA THR A 151 4.68 3.74 13.91
C THR A 151 5.08 5.18 13.63
N PHE A 152 6.37 5.42 13.57
CA PHE A 152 6.96 6.71 13.19
C PHE A 152 7.05 6.85 11.67
N CYS A 153 7.05 8.09 11.20
CA CYS A 153 7.28 8.37 9.80
C CYS A 153 8.77 8.21 9.47
N CYS A 154 9.10 7.45 8.42
CA CYS A 154 10.49 7.33 7.95
C CYS A 154 11.06 8.65 7.38
N GLY A 155 10.24 9.69 7.26
CA GLY A 155 10.64 11.00 6.75
C GLY A 155 10.90 11.05 5.23
N SER A 156 10.67 9.98 4.49
CA SER A 156 11.07 9.86 3.09
C SER A 156 9.97 10.17 2.08
N GLY A 157 8.70 10.09 2.49
CA GLY A 157 7.56 10.25 1.60
C GLY A 157 7.25 11.69 1.22
N ALA A 158 6.25 11.85 0.34
CA ALA A 158 5.66 13.14 -0.05
C ALA A 158 6.65 14.18 -0.61
N GLY A 159 7.74 13.73 -1.25
CA GLY A 159 8.72 14.64 -1.84
C GLY A 159 9.70 15.30 -0.85
N LEU A 160 9.68 14.88 0.41
CA LEU A 160 10.61 15.38 1.44
C LEU A 160 11.98 14.69 1.42
N GLY A 161 12.19 13.74 0.51
CA GLY A 161 13.39 12.93 0.41
C GLY A 161 14.60 13.67 -0.20
N ASN A 162 14.86 14.92 0.18
CA ASN A 162 15.99 15.71 -0.27
C ASN A 162 16.91 16.10 0.91
N ASP A 163 18.12 16.55 0.59
CA ASP A 163 19.14 16.88 1.60
C ASP A 163 18.75 18.10 2.44
N GLU A 164 17.99 19.04 1.87
CA GLU A 164 17.52 20.25 2.58
C GLU A 164 16.61 19.93 3.77
N ASN A 165 15.89 18.81 3.68
CA ASN A 165 14.98 18.35 4.73
C ASN A 165 15.59 17.25 5.63
N MET A 166 16.88 16.95 5.49
CA MET A 166 17.52 15.84 6.18
C MET A 166 17.38 15.93 7.71
N GLU A 167 17.63 17.10 8.28
CA GLU A 167 17.51 17.28 9.74
C GLU A 167 16.09 17.03 10.26
N MET A 168 15.08 17.55 9.56
CA MET A 168 13.68 17.33 9.91
C MET A 168 13.31 15.83 9.79
N ARG A 169 13.78 15.16 8.76
CA ARG A 169 13.54 13.73 8.54
C ARG A 169 14.20 12.89 9.64
N MET A 170 15.43 13.21 9.99
CA MET A 170 16.16 12.53 11.08
C MET A 170 15.43 12.67 12.41
N ARG A 171 14.99 13.88 12.76
CA ARG A 171 14.24 14.12 13.99
C ARG A 171 12.88 13.41 14.04
N GLY A 172 12.22 13.23 12.88
CA GLY A 172 10.94 12.53 12.81
C GLY A 172 11.05 11.02 12.76
N GLY A 173 12.15 10.49 12.25
CA GLY A 173 12.38 9.05 12.08
C GLY A 173 13.16 8.40 13.23
N PHE A 174 13.85 9.20 14.04
CA PHE A 174 14.67 8.72 15.18
C PHE A 174 14.38 9.59 16.42
N PRO A 175 13.23 9.40 17.05
CA PRO A 175 12.86 10.09 18.28
C PRO A 175 13.71 9.65 19.48
#